data_862154c284cc0696681c2a2b8888da45
#
_entry.id   862154c284cc0696681c2a2b8888da45
#
_cell.length_a   1.000
_cell.length_b   1.000
_cell.length_c   1.000
_cell.angle_alpha   90.00
_cell.angle_beta   90.00
_cell.angle_gamma   90.00
#
_symmetry.space_group_name_H-M   'P 1'
#
loop_
_entity.id
_entity.type
_entity.pdbx_description
1 polymer ?
#
loop_
_entity_poly.entity_id
_entity_poly.type
_entity_poly.pdbx_seq_one_letter_code
_entity_poly.pdbx_strand_id
1 'polypeptide(L)'
;MTAASARPNVVLVHGGFVDGSGWRAVYDQLSRDGYNVSVVQNPTLSLQADAAAARTIIDKQDGPVVLVGHSYGGAVITEAGTDHNVAALVYIACFVPDAGESVNTLLAGFPQDGPQPPILPPKDGFLFLDRDKFHASFAGDLPADVAAFMADSQVPWGVDALSGQVSTPAWRTKPSWYLITTEDKMIPPPAQRTMSGRAGSTTVEVPASHSVYVSQPAAVCACVEQAASAVTV
;
A
#
# COMPACT_ATOMS: atom_id res chain seq x y z
N MET A 1 20.14 14.08 30.76
CA MET A 1 18.96 14.12 29.87
C MET A 1 19.29 13.21 28.70
N THR A 2 18.72 12.01 28.67
CA THR A 2 18.83 11.12 27.50
C THR A 2 18.08 11.82 26.36
N ALA A 3 18.76 12.08 25.25
CA ALA A 3 18.11 12.54 24.02
C ALA A 3 16.99 11.53 23.72
N ALA A 4 15.76 11.98 23.57
CA ALA A 4 14.68 11.14 23.08
C ALA A 4 15.17 10.59 21.72
N SER A 5 15.19 9.27 21.56
CA SER A 5 15.59 8.66 20.29
C SER A 5 14.71 9.26 19.19
N ALA A 6 15.32 9.73 18.11
CA ALA A 6 14.57 10.32 17.01
C ALA A 6 13.62 9.28 16.44
N ARG A 7 12.34 9.66 16.21
CA ARG A 7 11.37 8.77 15.56
C ARG A 7 11.83 8.47 14.13
N PRO A 8 11.58 7.27 13.62
CA PRO A 8 11.87 6.98 12.22
C PRO A 8 11.03 7.85 11.27
N ASN A 9 11.53 8.07 10.07
CA ASN A 9 10.75 8.71 9.02
C ASN A 9 9.66 7.76 8.52
N VAL A 10 8.54 8.29 8.04
CA VAL A 10 7.46 7.51 7.42
C VAL A 10 7.33 7.91 5.96
N VAL A 11 7.39 6.94 5.05
CA VAL A 11 7.22 7.16 3.61
C VAL A 11 5.99 6.38 3.14
N LEU A 12 4.98 7.10 2.63
CA LEU A 12 3.68 6.57 2.23
C LEU A 12 3.63 6.40 0.70
N VAL A 13 3.26 5.19 0.23
CA VAL A 13 3.18 4.81 -1.19
C VAL A 13 1.76 4.40 -1.53
N HIS A 14 1.12 5.08 -2.50
CA HIS A 14 -0.26 4.80 -2.91
C HIS A 14 -0.37 3.60 -3.85
N GLY A 15 -1.60 3.11 -4.03
CA GLY A 15 -1.96 2.00 -4.91
C GLY A 15 -2.21 2.39 -6.36
N GLY A 16 -2.70 1.43 -7.15
CA GLY A 16 -3.26 1.69 -8.49
C GLY A 16 -4.59 2.43 -8.40
N PHE A 17 -4.97 3.12 -9.48
CA PHE A 17 -6.21 3.89 -9.64
C PHE A 17 -6.35 5.14 -8.77
N VAL A 18 -5.43 5.37 -7.85
CA VAL A 18 -5.44 6.49 -6.89
C VAL A 18 -4.08 7.19 -6.88
N ASP A 19 -3.99 8.33 -6.22
CA ASP A 19 -2.76 9.07 -6.02
C ASP A 19 -2.43 9.26 -4.52
N GLY A 20 -1.37 9.99 -4.24
CA GLY A 20 -0.92 10.24 -2.87
C GLY A 20 -1.86 11.14 -2.05
N SER A 21 -2.84 11.82 -2.65
CA SER A 21 -3.75 12.71 -1.91
C SER A 21 -4.66 11.95 -0.93
N GLY A 22 -4.96 10.68 -1.23
CA GLY A 22 -5.73 9.82 -0.35
C GLY A 22 -5.08 9.59 1.02
N TRP A 23 -3.78 9.75 1.15
CA TRP A 23 -3.05 9.63 2.41
C TRP A 23 -3.24 10.81 3.37
N ARG A 24 -3.98 11.86 2.98
CA ARG A 24 -4.06 13.13 3.71
C ARG A 24 -4.37 12.95 5.19
N ALA A 25 -5.36 12.15 5.56
CA ALA A 25 -5.75 11.99 6.96
C ALA A 25 -4.68 11.24 7.79
N VAL A 26 -4.04 10.22 7.21
CA VAL A 26 -2.91 9.49 7.82
C VAL A 26 -1.71 10.41 7.99
N TYR A 27 -1.37 11.18 6.94
CA TYR A 27 -0.30 12.18 6.98
C TYR A 27 -0.50 13.20 8.10
N ASP A 28 -1.71 13.79 8.18
CA ASP A 28 -2.03 14.81 9.19
C ASP A 28 -1.95 14.26 10.62
N GLN A 29 -2.37 13.00 10.85
CA GLN A 29 -2.28 12.37 12.16
C GLN A 29 -0.83 12.05 12.54
N LEU A 30 -0.08 11.32 11.71
CA LEU A 30 1.31 10.97 12.00
C LEU A 30 2.20 12.21 12.17
N SER A 31 1.95 13.28 11.39
CA SER A 31 2.68 14.55 11.54
C SER A 31 2.39 15.23 12.88
N ARG A 32 1.13 15.21 13.36
CA ARG A 32 0.78 15.70 14.70
C ARG A 32 1.44 14.88 15.81
N ASP A 33 1.60 13.57 15.57
CA ASP A 33 2.25 12.63 16.49
C ASP A 33 3.77 12.74 16.44
N GLY A 34 4.32 13.67 15.64
CA GLY A 34 5.74 14.04 15.57
C GLY A 34 6.59 13.18 14.66
N TYR A 35 5.99 12.45 13.71
CA TYR A 35 6.74 11.78 12.65
C TYR A 35 7.08 12.74 11.50
N ASN A 36 8.24 12.55 10.87
CA ASN A 36 8.55 13.16 9.58
C ASN A 36 7.94 12.28 8.48
N VAL A 37 6.89 12.79 7.81
CA VAL A 37 6.10 12.02 6.85
C VAL A 37 6.31 12.55 5.45
N SER A 38 6.61 11.66 4.51
CA SER A 38 6.68 11.96 3.09
C SER A 38 5.70 11.09 2.30
N VAL A 39 5.13 11.63 1.23
CA VAL A 39 4.20 10.91 0.34
C VAL A 39 4.84 10.77 -1.02
N VAL A 40 4.93 9.54 -1.52
CA VAL A 40 5.41 9.25 -2.87
C VAL A 40 4.28 9.47 -3.86
N GLN A 41 4.56 10.17 -4.95
CA GLN A 41 3.71 10.23 -6.14
C GLN A 41 4.30 9.26 -7.17
N ASN A 42 4.02 7.96 -6.98
CA ASN A 42 4.48 6.96 -7.93
C ASN A 42 3.65 7.03 -9.22
N PRO A 43 4.30 7.04 -10.41
CA PRO A 43 3.63 7.33 -11.67
C PRO A 43 2.63 6.27 -12.14
N THR A 44 2.59 5.09 -11.50
CA THR A 44 1.74 3.93 -11.85
C THR A 44 1.92 3.41 -13.28
N LEU A 45 3.09 3.61 -13.88
CA LEU A 45 3.42 3.22 -15.24
C LEU A 45 4.04 1.82 -15.32
N SER A 46 5.02 1.54 -14.46
CA SER A 46 5.67 0.23 -14.32
C SER A 46 6.20 0.05 -12.91
N LEU A 47 6.32 -1.19 -12.44
CA LEU A 47 6.86 -1.48 -11.10
C LEU A 47 8.25 -0.85 -10.89
N GLN A 48 9.10 -0.88 -11.92
CA GLN A 48 10.46 -0.33 -11.85
C GLN A 48 10.45 1.19 -11.71
N ALA A 49 9.60 1.90 -12.47
CA ALA A 49 9.46 3.34 -12.39
C ALA A 49 8.88 3.77 -11.04
N ASP A 50 7.90 3.02 -10.54
CA ASP A 50 7.25 3.30 -9.26
C ASP A 50 8.18 3.04 -8.08
N ALA A 51 8.95 1.95 -8.11
CA ALA A 51 9.99 1.67 -7.12
C ALA A 51 11.12 2.72 -7.16
N ALA A 52 11.51 3.21 -8.35
CA ALA A 52 12.51 4.28 -8.48
C ALA A 52 11.98 5.60 -7.87
N ALA A 53 10.70 5.93 -8.10
CA ALA A 53 10.07 7.09 -7.46
C ALA A 53 10.07 6.97 -5.92
N ALA A 54 9.76 5.78 -5.39
CA ALA A 54 9.81 5.52 -3.95
C ALA A 54 11.24 5.66 -3.41
N ARG A 55 12.25 5.07 -4.06
CA ARG A 55 13.67 5.21 -3.67
C ARG A 55 14.12 6.67 -3.66
N THR A 56 13.71 7.48 -4.63
CA THR A 56 14.03 8.92 -4.66
C THR A 56 13.55 9.66 -3.41
N ILE A 57 12.43 9.25 -2.81
CA ILE A 57 11.91 9.84 -1.58
C ILE A 57 12.62 9.24 -0.35
N ILE A 58 12.89 7.93 -0.35
CA ILE A 58 13.64 7.24 0.71
C ILE A 58 15.04 7.85 0.87
N ASP A 59 15.76 8.08 -0.23
CA ASP A 59 17.11 8.64 -0.25
C ASP A 59 17.19 10.07 0.32
N LYS A 60 16.07 10.79 0.35
CA LYS A 60 16.00 12.14 0.94
C LYS A 60 15.79 12.12 2.45
N GLN A 61 15.51 10.96 3.04
CA GLN A 61 15.26 10.87 4.47
C GLN A 61 16.58 10.82 5.24
N ASP A 62 16.65 11.58 6.31
CA ASP A 62 17.77 11.50 7.26
C ASP A 62 17.40 10.48 8.35
N GLY A 63 18.06 9.31 8.30
CA GLY A 63 17.83 8.21 9.24
C GLY A 63 16.84 7.13 8.77
N PRO A 64 16.43 6.23 9.68
CA PRO A 64 15.65 5.05 9.34
C PRO A 64 14.24 5.39 8.84
N VAL A 65 13.74 4.57 7.91
CA VAL A 65 12.44 4.73 7.24
C VAL A 65 11.52 3.55 7.57
N VAL A 66 10.30 3.85 7.99
CA VAL A 66 9.14 2.94 7.91
C VAL A 66 8.46 3.18 6.57
N LEU A 67 8.54 2.20 5.68
CA LEU A 67 7.99 2.29 4.32
C LEU A 67 6.61 1.66 4.28
N VAL A 68 5.59 2.45 3.96
CA VAL A 68 4.17 2.07 4.02
C VAL A 68 3.58 2.02 2.62
N GLY A 69 2.95 0.91 2.26
CA GLY A 69 2.27 0.76 0.98
C GLY A 69 0.78 0.44 1.14
N HIS A 70 -0.04 0.93 0.21
CA HIS A 70 -1.44 0.56 0.07
C HIS A 70 -1.65 -0.19 -1.25
N SER A 71 -2.40 -1.30 -1.23
CA SER A 71 -2.81 -2.00 -2.45
C SER A 71 -1.61 -2.40 -3.35
N TYR A 72 -1.58 -1.97 -4.61
CA TYR A 72 -0.42 -2.10 -5.51
C TYR A 72 0.86 -1.49 -4.92
N GLY A 73 0.74 -0.44 -4.11
CA GLY A 73 1.88 0.12 -3.38
C GLY A 73 2.63 -0.90 -2.54
N GLY A 74 1.99 -2.02 -2.17
CA GLY A 74 2.64 -3.17 -1.53
C GLY A 74 3.70 -3.83 -2.42
N ALA A 75 3.44 -4.00 -3.71
CA ALA A 75 4.44 -4.48 -4.66
C ALA A 75 5.59 -3.49 -4.82
N VAL A 76 5.26 -2.19 -4.85
CA VAL A 76 6.27 -1.10 -4.92
C VAL A 76 7.19 -1.11 -3.72
N ILE A 77 6.64 -1.18 -2.49
CA ILE A 77 7.47 -1.22 -1.28
C ILE A 77 8.22 -2.54 -1.11
N THR A 78 7.70 -3.64 -1.64
CA THR A 78 8.39 -4.92 -1.68
C THR A 78 9.66 -4.84 -2.54
N GLU A 79 9.59 -4.16 -3.69
CA GLU A 79 10.75 -3.96 -4.59
C GLU A 79 11.70 -2.85 -4.10
N ALA A 80 11.16 -1.72 -3.61
CA ALA A 80 11.97 -0.58 -3.16
C ALA A 80 12.57 -0.76 -1.77
N GLY A 81 11.95 -1.58 -0.92
CA GLY A 81 12.28 -1.70 0.50
C GLY A 81 13.58 -2.44 0.82
N THR A 82 14.31 -2.94 -0.19
CA THR A 82 15.67 -3.47 -0.03
C THR A 82 16.69 -2.39 0.27
N ASP A 83 16.32 -1.12 0.15
CA ASP A 83 17.17 0.02 0.50
C ASP A 83 17.66 -0.06 1.95
N HIS A 84 18.91 0.38 2.19
CA HIS A 84 19.55 0.29 3.50
C HIS A 84 18.87 1.18 4.55
N ASN A 85 18.30 2.33 4.13
CA ASN A 85 17.56 3.23 5.01
C ASN A 85 16.20 2.67 5.45
N VAL A 86 15.65 1.68 4.72
CA VAL A 86 14.37 1.07 5.12
C VAL A 86 14.57 0.12 6.29
N ALA A 87 13.98 0.45 7.42
CA ALA A 87 14.05 -0.32 8.65
C ALA A 87 12.85 -1.28 8.85
N ALA A 88 11.67 -0.92 8.30
CA ALA A 88 10.46 -1.73 8.39
C ALA A 88 9.53 -1.48 7.21
N LEU A 89 8.64 -2.47 6.94
CA LEU A 89 7.61 -2.43 5.93
C LEU A 89 6.23 -2.47 6.58
N VAL A 90 5.29 -1.65 6.10
CA VAL A 90 3.89 -1.70 6.53
C VAL A 90 2.98 -1.85 5.32
N TYR A 91 2.24 -2.93 5.27
CA TYR A 91 1.32 -3.28 4.20
C TYR A 91 -0.11 -2.97 4.62
N ILE A 92 -0.82 -2.13 3.87
CA ILE A 92 -2.20 -1.73 4.14
C ILE A 92 -3.08 -2.26 3.02
N ALA A 93 -3.86 -3.32 3.27
CA ALA A 93 -4.70 -3.97 2.24
C ALA A 93 -3.94 -4.23 0.93
N CYS A 94 -2.79 -4.88 1.00
CA CYS A 94 -1.74 -4.88 -0.03
C CYS A 94 -1.55 -6.20 -0.77
N PHE A 95 -0.98 -6.10 -1.97
CA PHE A 95 -0.24 -7.20 -2.59
C PHE A 95 1.16 -7.31 -1.98
N VAL A 96 1.59 -8.56 -1.70
CA VAL A 96 2.93 -8.85 -1.15
C VAL A 96 3.58 -9.95 -2.01
N PRO A 97 4.06 -9.59 -3.21
CA PRO A 97 4.65 -10.55 -4.14
C PRO A 97 5.99 -11.09 -3.63
N ASP A 98 6.30 -12.31 -4.03
CA ASP A 98 7.61 -12.94 -3.88
C ASP A 98 8.46 -12.73 -5.15
N ALA A 99 9.71 -13.17 -5.12
CA ALA A 99 10.62 -13.10 -6.28
C ALA A 99 10.02 -13.79 -7.51
N GLY A 100 9.98 -13.05 -8.64
CA GLY A 100 9.36 -13.50 -9.89
C GLY A 100 7.83 -13.39 -9.92
N GLU A 101 7.17 -13.03 -8.83
CA GLU A 101 5.73 -12.74 -8.82
C GLU A 101 5.44 -11.29 -9.21
N SER A 102 4.26 -11.07 -9.76
CA SER A 102 3.66 -9.76 -10.04
C SER A 102 2.27 -9.67 -9.41
N VAL A 103 1.67 -8.49 -9.39
CA VAL A 103 0.26 -8.34 -9.00
C VAL A 103 -0.64 -9.20 -9.89
N ASN A 104 -0.36 -9.25 -11.19
CA ASN A 104 -1.12 -10.06 -12.15
C ASN A 104 -1.07 -11.55 -11.81
N THR A 105 0.10 -12.08 -11.46
CA THR A 105 0.23 -13.50 -11.07
C THR A 105 -0.47 -13.82 -9.76
N LEU A 106 -0.46 -12.89 -8.81
CA LEU A 106 -1.20 -13.04 -7.54
C LEU A 106 -2.71 -13.03 -7.76
N LEU A 107 -3.22 -12.09 -8.57
CA LEU A 107 -4.66 -12.03 -8.92
C LEU A 107 -5.13 -13.32 -9.61
N ALA A 108 -4.34 -13.86 -10.52
CA ALA A 108 -4.65 -15.13 -11.20
C ALA A 108 -4.69 -16.33 -10.23
N GLY A 109 -3.99 -16.25 -9.11
CA GLY A 109 -3.98 -17.27 -8.04
C GLY A 109 -5.13 -17.15 -7.03
N PHE A 110 -5.93 -16.06 -7.06
CA PHE A 110 -7.05 -15.90 -6.15
C PHE A 110 -8.21 -16.81 -6.50
N PRO A 111 -9.05 -17.24 -5.51
CA PRO A 111 -10.28 -17.96 -5.78
C PRO A 111 -11.19 -17.18 -6.73
N GLN A 112 -11.65 -17.82 -7.79
CA GLN A 112 -12.47 -17.19 -8.83
C GLN A 112 -13.98 -17.18 -8.49
N ASP A 113 -14.37 -17.83 -7.43
CA ASP A 113 -15.75 -17.92 -6.93
C ASP A 113 -16.15 -16.76 -5.98
N GLY A 114 -15.20 -15.87 -5.65
CA GLY A 114 -15.39 -14.69 -4.82
C GLY A 114 -15.58 -13.38 -5.61
N PRO A 115 -15.73 -12.24 -4.89
CA PRO A 115 -15.74 -10.93 -5.52
C PRO A 115 -14.47 -10.71 -6.36
N GLN A 116 -14.67 -10.26 -7.60
CA GLN A 116 -13.57 -9.90 -8.50
C GLN A 116 -13.47 -8.39 -8.61
N PRO A 117 -12.25 -7.82 -8.61
CA PRO A 117 -12.07 -6.39 -8.86
C PRO A 117 -12.70 -6.01 -10.20
N PRO A 118 -13.51 -4.95 -10.27
CA PRO A 118 -14.19 -4.54 -11.50
C PRO A 118 -13.25 -3.78 -12.43
N ILE A 119 -12.10 -4.38 -12.77
CA ILE A 119 -11.11 -3.83 -13.69
C ILE A 119 -11.65 -3.94 -15.10
N LEU A 120 -11.71 -2.81 -15.82
CA LEU A 120 -12.09 -2.76 -17.22
C LEU A 120 -10.99 -3.34 -18.12
N PRO A 121 -11.33 -3.86 -19.31
CA PRO A 121 -10.32 -4.25 -20.29
C PRO A 121 -9.34 -3.10 -20.55
N PRO A 122 -8.03 -3.41 -20.72
CA PRO A 122 -7.02 -2.39 -20.90
C PRO A 122 -7.27 -1.56 -22.17
N LYS A 123 -7.04 -0.25 -22.07
CA LYS A 123 -7.09 0.68 -23.19
C LYS A 123 -5.79 1.47 -23.24
N ASP A 124 -5.14 1.46 -24.40
CA ASP A 124 -3.88 2.19 -24.65
C ASP A 124 -2.77 1.88 -23.61
N GLY A 125 -2.74 0.65 -23.08
CA GLY A 125 -1.78 0.21 -22.08
C GLY A 125 -2.15 0.54 -20.63
N PHE A 126 -3.36 1.06 -20.38
CA PHE A 126 -3.83 1.45 -19.05
C PHE A 126 -5.10 0.74 -18.63
N LEU A 127 -5.24 0.59 -17.34
CA LEU A 127 -6.37 -0.01 -16.64
C LEU A 127 -7.13 1.04 -15.84
N PHE A 128 -8.44 0.85 -15.73
CA PHE A 128 -9.36 1.60 -14.89
C PHE A 128 -10.33 0.65 -14.21
N LEU A 129 -10.89 1.07 -13.09
CA LEU A 129 -12.05 0.41 -12.51
C LEU A 129 -13.34 0.92 -13.16
N ASP A 130 -14.30 0.03 -13.28
CA ASP A 130 -15.68 0.39 -13.65
C ASP A 130 -16.21 1.41 -12.64
N ARG A 131 -16.50 2.62 -13.13
CA ARG A 131 -16.95 3.76 -12.32
C ARG A 131 -18.20 3.44 -11.49
N ASP A 132 -19.16 2.74 -12.10
CA ASP A 132 -20.44 2.43 -11.45
C ASP A 132 -20.30 1.36 -10.35
N LYS A 133 -19.22 0.60 -10.37
CA LYS A 133 -18.90 -0.43 -9.38
C LYS A 133 -17.83 0.02 -8.37
N PHE A 134 -17.21 1.17 -8.58
CA PHE A 134 -16.10 1.66 -7.76
C PHE A 134 -16.47 1.77 -6.28
N HIS A 135 -17.58 2.43 -5.96
CA HIS A 135 -18.03 2.59 -4.57
C HIS A 135 -18.18 1.23 -3.89
N ALA A 136 -18.94 0.31 -4.48
CA ALA A 136 -19.23 -1.00 -3.87
C ALA A 136 -17.99 -1.89 -3.72
N SER A 137 -16.94 -1.71 -4.56
CA SER A 137 -15.75 -2.58 -4.57
C SER A 137 -14.54 -1.98 -3.87
N PHE A 138 -14.26 -0.69 -4.10
CA PHE A 138 -13.04 -0.01 -3.63
C PHE A 138 -13.27 0.79 -2.35
N ALA A 139 -14.44 1.41 -2.19
CA ALA A 139 -14.72 2.43 -1.19
C ALA A 139 -16.08 2.21 -0.46
N GLY A 140 -16.41 0.95 -0.18
CA GLY A 140 -17.75 0.55 0.28
C GLY A 140 -18.15 1.10 1.66
N ASP A 141 -17.19 1.53 2.48
CA ASP A 141 -17.39 2.13 3.79
C ASP A 141 -17.23 3.65 3.80
N LEU A 142 -17.06 4.28 2.63
CA LEU A 142 -16.99 5.73 2.48
C LEU A 142 -18.36 6.34 2.11
N PRO A 143 -18.59 7.64 2.43
CA PRO A 143 -19.73 8.38 1.90
C PRO A 143 -19.80 8.33 0.37
N ALA A 144 -21.03 8.31 -0.20
CA ALA A 144 -21.22 8.13 -1.63
C ALA A 144 -20.59 9.26 -2.48
N ASP A 145 -20.59 10.49 -1.99
CA ASP A 145 -19.98 11.66 -2.66
C ASP A 145 -18.45 11.56 -2.68
N VAL A 146 -17.84 11.07 -1.60
CA VAL A 146 -16.39 10.82 -1.54
C VAL A 146 -16.01 9.70 -2.50
N ALA A 147 -16.75 8.58 -2.50
CA ALA A 147 -16.50 7.47 -3.42
C ALA A 147 -16.72 7.86 -4.90
N ALA A 148 -17.71 8.71 -5.19
CA ALA A 148 -17.94 9.24 -6.54
C ALA A 148 -16.77 10.12 -7.01
N PHE A 149 -16.25 11.00 -6.14
CA PHE A 149 -15.07 11.80 -6.47
C PHE A 149 -13.84 10.91 -6.74
N MET A 150 -13.60 9.90 -5.91
CA MET A 150 -12.51 8.94 -6.12
C MET A 150 -12.65 8.18 -7.44
N ALA A 151 -13.88 7.78 -7.80
CA ALA A 151 -14.18 7.11 -9.07
C ALA A 151 -13.95 8.01 -10.29
N ASP A 152 -14.23 9.32 -10.17
CA ASP A 152 -14.05 10.29 -11.24
C ASP A 152 -12.60 10.82 -11.37
N SER A 153 -11.81 10.69 -10.31
CA SER A 153 -10.40 11.11 -10.23
C SER A 153 -9.40 9.97 -10.33
N GLN A 154 -9.80 8.81 -10.87
CA GLN A 154 -8.90 7.67 -11.02
C GLN A 154 -7.64 8.04 -11.80
N VAL A 155 -6.50 7.60 -11.29
CA VAL A 155 -5.22 7.62 -12.00
C VAL A 155 -5.11 6.40 -12.91
N PRO A 156 -4.74 6.54 -14.19
CA PRO A 156 -4.52 5.40 -15.08
C PRO A 156 -3.46 4.46 -14.51
N TRP A 157 -3.76 3.17 -14.39
CA TRP A 157 -2.81 2.17 -13.91
C TRP A 157 -2.23 1.37 -15.07
N GLY A 158 -0.92 1.43 -15.27
CA GLY A 158 -0.23 0.78 -16.38
C GLY A 158 -0.29 -0.76 -16.30
N VAL A 159 -0.52 -1.39 -17.44
CA VAL A 159 -0.42 -2.86 -17.58
C VAL A 159 0.97 -3.34 -17.20
N ASP A 160 2.03 -2.58 -17.48
CA ASP A 160 3.39 -2.90 -17.09
C ASP A 160 3.62 -2.77 -15.57
N ALA A 161 2.84 -1.92 -14.88
CA ALA A 161 2.84 -1.87 -13.42
C ALA A 161 2.16 -3.11 -12.81
N LEU A 162 1.02 -3.54 -13.39
CA LEU A 162 0.32 -4.75 -12.97
C LEU A 162 1.17 -6.01 -13.16
N SER A 163 1.90 -6.12 -14.28
CA SER A 163 2.64 -7.32 -14.68
C SER A 163 4.12 -7.31 -14.29
N GLY A 164 4.62 -6.20 -13.75
CA GLY A 164 6.00 -6.07 -13.29
C GLY A 164 6.32 -7.05 -12.17
N GLN A 165 7.37 -7.86 -12.38
CA GLN A 165 7.82 -8.87 -11.41
C GLN A 165 8.74 -8.25 -10.37
N VAL A 166 8.54 -8.61 -9.11
CA VAL A 166 9.46 -8.28 -8.01
C VAL A 166 10.75 -9.09 -8.18
N SER A 167 11.87 -8.41 -8.07
CA SER A 167 13.20 -9.03 -8.21
C SER A 167 13.72 -9.59 -6.88
N THR A 168 13.69 -8.76 -5.85
CA THR A 168 14.21 -9.10 -4.52
C THR A 168 13.22 -8.61 -3.46
N PRO A 169 12.38 -9.50 -2.92
CA PRO A 169 11.33 -9.08 -1.99
C PRO A 169 11.92 -8.68 -0.63
N ALA A 170 11.74 -7.41 -0.29
CA ALA A 170 12.29 -6.80 0.92
C ALA A 170 11.79 -7.46 2.21
N TRP A 171 10.56 -8.00 2.23
CA TRP A 171 9.98 -8.68 3.39
C TRP A 171 10.76 -9.95 3.80
N ARG A 172 11.61 -10.50 2.94
CA ARG A 172 12.49 -11.63 3.30
C ARG A 172 13.61 -11.25 4.27
N THR A 173 13.94 -9.96 4.35
CA THR A 173 15.07 -9.45 5.16
C THR A 173 14.68 -8.32 6.12
N LYS A 174 13.51 -7.71 5.93
CA LYS A 174 13.02 -6.62 6.76
C LYS A 174 11.80 -7.06 7.57
N PRO A 175 11.67 -6.63 8.82
CA PRO A 175 10.45 -6.86 9.60
C PRO A 175 9.26 -6.17 8.92
N SER A 176 8.08 -6.80 8.98
CA SER A 176 6.90 -6.27 8.33
C SER A 176 5.64 -6.38 9.18
N TRP A 177 4.73 -5.43 8.96
CA TRP A 177 3.38 -5.36 9.53
C TRP A 177 2.35 -5.35 8.42
N TYR A 178 1.19 -5.89 8.69
CA TYR A 178 0.11 -5.94 7.70
C TYR A 178 -1.24 -5.63 8.36
N LEU A 179 -1.94 -4.63 7.83
CA LEU A 179 -3.33 -4.34 8.16
C LEU A 179 -4.23 -5.00 7.12
N ILE A 180 -4.98 -6.01 7.58
CA ILE A 180 -5.95 -6.78 6.79
C ILE A 180 -7.31 -6.10 6.89
N THR A 181 -7.96 -5.84 5.75
CA THR A 181 -9.30 -5.28 5.66
C THR A 181 -10.30 -6.40 5.41
N THR A 182 -11.24 -6.62 6.37
CA THR A 182 -12.12 -7.79 6.32
C THR A 182 -13.34 -7.65 5.40
N GLU A 183 -13.59 -6.45 4.88
CA GLU A 183 -14.67 -6.14 3.93
C GLU A 183 -14.14 -5.76 2.54
N ASP A 184 -12.89 -6.02 2.28
CA ASP A 184 -12.21 -5.72 1.02
C ASP A 184 -12.74 -6.60 -0.14
N LYS A 185 -13.16 -5.94 -1.23
CA LYS A 185 -13.62 -6.61 -2.45
C LYS A 185 -12.64 -6.44 -3.62
N MET A 186 -11.52 -5.76 -3.40
CA MET A 186 -10.43 -5.64 -4.37
C MET A 186 -9.36 -6.72 -4.15
N ILE A 187 -8.94 -6.92 -2.91
CA ILE A 187 -8.03 -7.99 -2.49
C ILE A 187 -8.76 -8.80 -1.42
N PRO A 188 -9.33 -9.96 -1.74
CA PRO A 188 -10.12 -10.73 -0.79
C PRO A 188 -9.35 -11.00 0.52
N PRO A 189 -10.01 -10.91 1.70
CA PRO A 189 -9.34 -11.12 2.99
C PRO A 189 -8.58 -12.44 3.11
N PRO A 190 -9.03 -13.58 2.56
CA PRO A 190 -8.23 -14.81 2.55
C PRO A 190 -6.91 -14.66 1.81
N ALA A 191 -6.88 -13.91 0.70
CA ALA A 191 -5.64 -13.66 -0.04
C ALA A 191 -4.69 -12.75 0.75
N GLN A 192 -5.22 -11.71 1.42
CA GLN A 192 -4.43 -10.85 2.33
C GLN A 192 -3.80 -11.68 3.46
N ARG A 193 -4.56 -12.60 4.09
CA ARG A 193 -4.04 -13.51 5.14
C ARG A 193 -2.95 -14.45 4.60
N THR A 194 -3.13 -14.97 3.39
CA THR A 194 -2.13 -15.85 2.76
C THR A 194 -0.83 -15.10 2.49
N MET A 195 -0.90 -13.90 1.90
CA MET A 195 0.28 -13.10 1.58
C MET A 195 0.99 -12.61 2.85
N SER A 196 0.25 -12.11 3.83
CA SER A 196 0.83 -11.63 5.10
C SER A 196 1.45 -12.77 5.92
N GLY A 197 0.81 -13.94 5.94
CA GLY A 197 1.35 -15.14 6.59
C GLY A 197 2.63 -15.64 5.93
N ARG A 198 2.70 -15.65 4.59
CA ARG A 198 3.91 -15.99 3.83
C ARG A 198 5.06 -15.04 4.13
N ALA A 199 4.77 -13.75 4.24
CA ALA A 199 5.77 -12.74 4.57
C ALA A 199 6.18 -12.73 6.06
N GLY A 200 5.52 -13.51 6.92
CA GLY A 200 5.76 -13.48 8.36
C GLY A 200 5.42 -12.16 9.04
N SER A 201 4.50 -11.39 8.46
CA SER A 201 4.13 -10.07 8.95
C SER A 201 3.38 -10.13 10.29
N THR A 202 3.61 -9.17 11.17
CA THR A 202 2.72 -8.92 12.31
C THR A 202 1.39 -8.37 11.77
N THR A 203 0.28 -9.06 12.03
CA THR A 203 -1.02 -8.74 11.42
C THR A 203 -2.01 -8.11 12.39
N VAL A 204 -2.83 -7.19 11.88
CA VAL A 204 -4.04 -6.66 12.52
C VAL A 204 -5.18 -6.70 11.51
N GLU A 205 -6.40 -7.03 11.96
CA GLU A 205 -7.60 -7.03 11.12
C GLU A 205 -8.56 -5.93 11.52
N VAL A 206 -9.13 -5.24 10.53
CA VAL A 206 -10.14 -4.19 10.73
C VAL A 206 -11.32 -4.38 9.78
N PRO A 207 -12.57 -4.12 10.25
CA PRO A 207 -13.75 -4.15 9.39
C PRO A 207 -13.79 -2.86 8.56
N ALA A 208 -13.14 -2.92 7.39
CA ALA A 208 -13.04 -1.81 6.46
C ALA A 208 -13.03 -2.31 5.02
N SER A 209 -13.38 -1.42 4.08
CA SER A 209 -13.21 -1.63 2.64
C SER A 209 -11.74 -1.48 2.22
N HIS A 210 -11.48 -1.56 0.91
CA HIS A 210 -10.13 -1.36 0.36
C HIS A 210 -9.57 0.04 0.65
N SER A 211 -10.43 1.06 0.84
CA SER A 211 -10.05 2.45 1.13
C SER A 211 -9.81 2.75 2.62
N VAL A 212 -9.36 1.79 3.41
CA VAL A 212 -9.16 1.89 4.87
C VAL A 212 -8.33 3.11 5.30
N TYR A 213 -7.36 3.52 4.49
CA TYR A 213 -6.51 4.69 4.75
C TYR A 213 -7.27 6.03 4.68
N VAL A 214 -8.44 6.02 4.05
CA VAL A 214 -9.37 7.16 4.00
C VAL A 214 -10.46 7.01 5.09
N SER A 215 -11.06 5.82 5.20
CA SER A 215 -12.21 5.58 6.12
C SER A 215 -11.80 5.42 7.58
N GLN A 216 -10.64 4.79 7.84
CA GLN A 216 -10.16 4.50 9.20
C GLN A 216 -8.66 4.87 9.37
N PRO A 217 -8.28 6.13 9.14
CA PRO A 217 -6.87 6.56 9.19
C PRO A 217 -6.20 6.27 10.54
N ALA A 218 -6.95 6.29 11.64
CA ALA A 218 -6.43 5.99 12.97
C ALA A 218 -5.94 4.54 13.11
N ALA A 219 -6.63 3.57 12.49
CA ALA A 219 -6.19 2.17 12.48
C ALA A 219 -4.89 1.99 11.68
N VAL A 220 -4.78 2.71 10.57
CA VAL A 220 -3.55 2.73 9.75
C VAL A 220 -2.38 3.34 10.52
N CYS A 221 -2.59 4.50 11.18
CA CYS A 221 -1.57 5.14 12.01
C CYS A 221 -1.10 4.22 13.13
N ALA A 222 -2.02 3.54 13.83
CA ALA A 222 -1.66 2.60 14.89
C ALA A 222 -0.77 1.45 14.39
N CYS A 223 -1.04 0.92 13.18
CA CYS A 223 -0.20 -0.10 12.55
C CYS A 223 1.21 0.44 12.21
N VAL A 224 1.29 1.67 11.67
CA VAL A 224 2.56 2.35 11.39
C VAL A 224 3.37 2.61 12.65
N GLU A 225 2.71 3.05 13.73
CA GLU A 225 3.35 3.34 15.03
C GLU A 225 3.88 2.07 15.70
N GLN A 226 3.18 0.93 15.56
CA GLN A 226 3.71 -0.36 16.02
C GLN A 226 5.02 -0.71 15.30
N ALA A 227 5.07 -0.56 13.97
CA ALA A 227 6.27 -0.79 13.20
C ALA A 227 7.39 0.19 13.59
N ALA A 228 7.08 1.47 13.73
CA ALA A 228 8.03 2.49 14.14
C ALA A 228 8.64 2.23 15.51
N SER A 229 7.81 1.77 16.47
CA SER A 229 8.26 1.47 17.84
C SER A 229 9.19 0.26 17.90
N ALA A 230 9.04 -0.70 16.98
CA ALA A 230 9.85 -1.91 16.93
C ALA A 230 11.24 -1.68 16.29
N VAL A 231 11.42 -0.59 15.54
CA VAL A 231 12.69 -0.25 14.83
C VAL A 231 13.36 1.02 15.37
N THR A 232 12.90 1.50 16.53
CA THR A 232 13.54 2.63 17.20
C THR A 232 14.95 2.22 17.67
N VAL A 233 15.93 3.01 17.31
CA VAL A 233 17.37 2.82 17.61
C VAL A 233 17.70 3.27 19.02
#